data_041b96feb97c02cc0ca50ebcc921f44f
#
_entry.id   041b96feb97c02cc0ca50ebcc921f44f
#
_cell.length_a   1.000
_cell.length_b   1.000
_cell.length_c   1.000
_cell.angle_alpha   90.00
_cell.angle_beta   90.00
_cell.angle_gamma   90.00
#
_symmetry.space_group_name_H-M   'P 1'
#
loop_
_entity.id
_entity.type
_entity.pdbx_description
1 polymer ?
#
loop_
_entity_poly.entity_id
_entity_poly.type
_entity_poly.pdbx_seq_one_letter_code
_entity_poly.pdbx_strand_id
1 'polypeptide(L)'
;MNILIADSGSTKTAWILLSEGAEPKEYVTSGINPNFNTVDEMADIIRDGLMDVINGASIGFVYFYGTGCGPESRKKKVKAALQLCFFDALIEVNTDLLAAARACLGNEAGVACILGTGSNTCLYDGEKIIKGVPSMGFALADEGS
;
A
#
# COMPACT_ATOMS: atom_id res chain seq x y z
N MET A 1 -10.48 -3.76 18.22
CA MET A 1 -9.88 -4.44 17.04
C MET A 1 -8.91 -3.48 16.36
N ASN A 2 -7.71 -3.97 15.97
CA ASN A 2 -6.71 -3.08 15.35
C ASN A 2 -6.67 -3.29 13.82
N ILE A 3 -6.54 -2.18 13.11
CA ILE A 3 -6.41 -2.14 11.65
C ILE A 3 -5.09 -1.48 11.32
N LEU A 4 -4.31 -2.08 10.44
CA LEU A 4 -3.06 -1.53 9.93
C LEU A 4 -3.24 -1.14 8.46
N ILE A 5 -2.91 0.09 8.13
CA ILE A 5 -2.96 0.61 6.77
C ILE A 5 -1.56 0.98 6.35
N ALA A 6 -1.15 0.57 5.16
CA ALA A 6 0.15 0.88 4.58
C ALA A 6 0.02 1.59 3.23
N ASP A 7 0.80 2.65 3.05
CA ASP A 7 1.07 3.29 1.77
C ASP A 7 2.55 3.15 1.45
N SER A 8 2.88 2.36 0.44
CA SER A 8 4.25 1.94 0.14
C SER A 8 4.72 2.42 -1.22
N GLY A 9 5.68 3.33 -1.18
CA GLY A 9 6.51 3.68 -2.33
C GLY A 9 7.78 2.83 -2.42
N SER A 10 8.63 3.13 -3.40
CA SER A 10 9.92 2.43 -3.57
C SER A 10 10.93 2.76 -2.48
N THR A 11 10.83 3.92 -1.83
CA THR A 11 11.82 4.42 -0.86
C THR A 11 11.37 4.20 0.58
N LYS A 12 10.10 4.42 0.86
CA LYS A 12 9.52 4.32 2.20
C LYS A 12 8.12 3.72 2.15
N THR A 13 7.72 3.12 3.27
CA THR A 13 6.34 2.72 3.55
C THR A 13 5.87 3.49 4.78
N ALA A 14 4.78 4.23 4.64
CA ALA A 14 4.06 4.83 5.74
C ALA A 14 3.00 3.85 6.25
N TRP A 15 2.95 3.68 7.58
CA TRP A 15 2.01 2.78 8.25
C TRP A 15 1.15 3.59 9.21
N ILE A 16 -0.14 3.31 9.23
CA ILE A 16 -1.09 3.88 10.20
C ILE A 16 -1.75 2.74 10.95
N LEU A 17 -1.57 2.71 12.26
CA LEU A 17 -2.26 1.79 13.16
C LEU A 17 -3.50 2.49 13.75
N LEU A 18 -4.64 1.94 13.44
CA LEU A 18 -5.93 2.34 13.99
C LEU A 18 -6.34 1.35 15.07
N SER A 19 -6.58 1.85 16.28
CA SER A 19 -7.06 1.07 17.43
C SER A 19 -8.32 1.69 17.97
N GLU A 20 -9.27 0.87 18.38
CA GLU A 20 -10.56 1.34 18.91
C GLU A 20 -10.34 2.20 20.16
N GLY A 21 -10.91 3.41 20.17
CA GLY A 21 -10.83 4.34 21.28
C GLY A 21 -9.46 5.02 21.47
N ALA A 22 -8.55 4.90 20.52
CA ALA A 22 -7.24 5.54 20.57
C ALA A 22 -6.99 6.39 19.32
N GLU A 23 -6.11 7.38 19.45
CA GLU A 23 -5.64 8.18 18.32
C GLU A 23 -4.84 7.31 17.35
N PRO A 24 -4.92 7.58 16.03
CA PRO A 24 -4.10 6.92 15.02
C PRO A 24 -2.61 7.08 15.32
N LYS A 25 -1.85 6.00 15.17
CA LYS A 25 -0.40 6.03 15.32
C LYS A 25 0.27 5.81 13.98
N GLU A 26 1.26 6.64 13.68
CA GLU A 26 2.00 6.60 12.43
C GLU A 26 3.40 6.01 12.64
N TYR A 27 3.83 5.19 11.68
CA TYR A 27 5.16 4.60 11.65
C TYR A 27 5.70 4.65 10.22
N VAL A 28 7.01 4.54 10.08
CA VAL A 28 7.68 4.54 8.76
C VAL A 28 8.71 3.43 8.73
N THR A 29 8.71 2.67 7.64
CA THR A 29 9.76 1.70 7.32
C THR A 29 10.39 1.99 5.96
N SER A 30 11.40 1.22 5.60
CA SER A 30 11.90 1.18 4.22
C SER A 30 10.78 0.79 3.25
N GLY A 31 10.90 1.21 2.00
CA GLY A 31 9.92 0.91 0.96
C GLY A 31 9.81 -0.58 0.65
N ILE A 32 8.59 -1.02 0.39
CA ILE A 32 8.26 -2.40 0.03
C ILE A 32 7.78 -2.41 -1.41
N ASN A 33 8.61 -2.91 -2.32
CA ASN A 33 8.28 -2.97 -3.74
C ASN A 33 8.49 -4.39 -4.29
N PRO A 34 7.42 -5.10 -4.69
CA PRO A 34 7.52 -6.49 -5.16
C PRO A 34 8.30 -6.66 -6.47
N ASN A 35 8.64 -5.55 -7.17
CA ASN A 35 9.52 -5.61 -8.34
C ASN A 35 10.97 -5.88 -7.95
N PHE A 36 11.39 -5.41 -6.78
CA PHE A 36 12.79 -5.42 -6.35
C PHE A 36 13.04 -6.33 -5.14
N ASN A 37 12.05 -6.46 -4.24
CA ASN A 37 12.19 -7.25 -3.02
C ASN A 37 11.63 -8.66 -3.19
N THR A 38 12.29 -9.63 -2.58
CA THR A 38 11.77 -10.98 -2.35
C THR A 38 10.71 -10.98 -1.23
N VAL A 39 10.03 -12.12 -1.03
CA VAL A 39 9.06 -12.28 0.07
C VAL A 39 9.76 -12.10 1.42
N ASP A 40 10.93 -12.73 1.58
CA ASP A 40 11.68 -12.71 2.85
C ASP A 40 12.23 -11.31 3.15
N GLU A 41 12.80 -10.61 2.15
CA GLU A 41 13.26 -9.22 2.31
C GLU A 41 12.11 -8.27 2.71
N MET A 42 10.93 -8.43 2.13
CA MET A 42 9.75 -7.64 2.52
C MET A 42 9.32 -7.96 3.95
N ALA A 43 9.33 -9.23 4.34
CA ALA A 43 9.00 -9.63 5.70
C ALA A 43 10.03 -9.10 6.72
N ASP A 44 11.31 -9.09 6.38
CA ASP A 44 12.37 -8.55 7.24
C ASP A 44 12.23 -7.04 7.41
N ILE A 45 11.93 -6.28 6.34
CA ILE A 45 11.63 -4.85 6.44
C ILE A 45 10.47 -4.58 7.43
N ILE A 46 9.43 -5.42 7.40
CA ILE A 46 8.29 -5.28 8.30
C ILE A 46 8.68 -5.65 9.74
N ARG A 47 9.40 -6.75 9.93
CA ARG A 47 9.83 -7.20 11.27
C ARG A 47 10.73 -6.17 11.92
N ASP A 48 11.79 -5.77 11.24
CA ASP A 48 12.82 -4.90 11.82
C ASP A 48 12.33 -3.47 12.03
N GLY A 49 11.44 -2.99 11.16
CA GLY A 49 10.99 -1.60 11.20
C GLY A 49 9.64 -1.37 11.88
N LEU A 50 8.81 -2.39 12.06
CA LEU A 50 7.44 -2.20 12.53
C LEU A 50 7.07 -3.04 13.75
N MET A 51 7.48 -4.31 13.83
CA MET A 51 6.94 -5.22 14.86
C MET A 51 7.25 -4.77 16.28
N ASP A 52 8.44 -4.27 16.53
CA ASP A 52 8.84 -3.78 17.86
C ASP A 52 8.07 -2.53 18.27
N VAL A 53 7.79 -1.63 17.31
CA VAL A 53 7.16 -0.34 17.61
C VAL A 53 5.63 -0.45 17.75
N ILE A 54 5.00 -1.42 17.10
CA ILE A 54 3.56 -1.71 17.34
C ILE A 54 3.33 -2.49 18.65
N ASN A 55 4.41 -2.89 19.34
CA ASN A 55 4.42 -3.42 20.71
C ASN A 55 3.43 -4.59 20.92
N GLY A 56 3.46 -5.57 20.03
CA GLY A 56 2.63 -6.78 20.15
C GLY A 56 1.13 -6.55 19.94
N ALA A 57 0.72 -5.42 19.34
CA ALA A 57 -0.67 -5.18 19.01
C ALA A 57 -1.21 -6.29 18.10
N SER A 58 -2.30 -6.94 18.51
CA SER A 58 -2.98 -7.93 17.69
C SER A 58 -3.67 -7.23 16.51
N ILE A 59 -3.20 -7.47 15.29
CA ILE A 59 -3.72 -6.87 14.07
C ILE A 59 -4.77 -7.79 13.47
N GLY A 60 -6.01 -7.28 13.30
CA GLY A 60 -7.10 -8.03 12.69
C GLY A 60 -7.19 -7.83 11.17
N PHE A 61 -6.84 -6.64 10.69
CA PHE A 61 -6.85 -6.30 9.26
C PHE A 61 -5.60 -5.56 8.85
N VAL A 62 -5.06 -5.90 7.67
CA VAL A 62 -3.99 -5.17 7.01
C VAL A 62 -4.45 -4.74 5.62
N TYR A 63 -4.51 -3.44 5.38
CA TYR A 63 -4.73 -2.84 4.07
C TYR A 63 -3.41 -2.30 3.54
N PHE A 64 -2.84 -2.96 2.57
CA PHE A 64 -1.57 -2.57 1.95
C PHE A 64 -1.83 -1.99 0.56
N TYR A 65 -1.38 -0.77 0.36
CA TYR A 65 -1.39 -0.09 -0.93
C TYR A 65 0.05 0.18 -1.35
N GLY A 66 0.46 -0.34 -2.49
CA GLY A 66 1.86 -0.22 -2.88
C GLY A 66 2.11 -0.07 -4.36
N THR A 67 3.16 0.70 -4.65
CA THR A 67 3.70 0.76 -6.00
C THR A 67 4.13 -0.63 -6.46
N GLY A 68 3.95 -0.94 -7.73
CA GLY A 68 4.24 -2.26 -8.29
C GLY A 68 3.21 -3.35 -8.01
N CYS A 69 2.17 -3.10 -7.20
CA CYS A 69 1.11 -4.05 -6.86
C CYS A 69 -0.01 -4.16 -7.91
N GLY A 70 0.24 -3.80 -9.17
CA GLY A 70 -0.76 -3.94 -10.25
C GLY A 70 -1.06 -5.40 -10.59
N PRO A 71 -0.08 -6.20 -11.01
CA PRO A 71 -0.27 -7.62 -11.34
C PRO A 71 -0.63 -8.47 -10.12
N GLU A 72 -1.54 -9.42 -10.30
CA GLU A 72 -2.02 -10.32 -9.24
C GLU A 72 -0.89 -11.16 -8.62
N SER A 73 0.09 -11.57 -9.41
CA SER A 73 1.28 -12.29 -8.92
C SER A 73 2.09 -11.46 -7.90
N ARG A 74 2.18 -10.16 -8.12
CA ARG A 74 2.89 -9.24 -7.22
C ARG A 74 2.10 -8.96 -5.96
N LYS A 75 0.77 -8.83 -6.05
CA LYS A 75 -0.10 -8.75 -4.87
C LYS A 75 0.04 -9.98 -3.99
N LYS A 76 0.04 -11.18 -4.58
CA LYS A 76 0.27 -12.44 -3.86
C LYS A 76 1.62 -12.48 -3.16
N LYS A 77 2.67 -11.96 -3.80
CA LYS A 77 4.02 -11.88 -3.24
C LYS A 77 4.05 -10.98 -1.99
N VAL A 78 3.45 -9.79 -2.06
CA VAL A 78 3.34 -8.89 -0.91
C VAL A 78 2.45 -9.49 0.19
N LYS A 79 1.32 -10.09 -0.19
CA LYS A 79 0.43 -10.76 0.76
C LYS A 79 1.14 -11.87 1.53
N ALA A 80 1.97 -12.67 0.85
CA ALA A 80 2.76 -13.71 1.50
C ALA A 80 3.74 -13.14 2.53
N ALA A 81 4.44 -12.05 2.21
CA ALA A 81 5.33 -11.37 3.15
C ALA A 81 4.58 -10.83 4.39
N LEU A 82 3.43 -10.21 4.17
CA LEU A 82 2.59 -9.70 5.27
C LEU A 82 2.05 -10.85 6.15
N GLN A 83 1.69 -11.98 5.56
CA GLN A 83 1.23 -13.18 6.30
C GLN A 83 2.31 -13.79 7.20
N LEU A 84 3.59 -13.67 6.84
CA LEU A 84 4.69 -14.09 7.71
C LEU A 84 4.83 -13.24 8.97
N CYS A 85 4.32 -11.99 8.95
CA CYS A 85 4.36 -11.08 10.08
C CYS A 85 3.01 -11.00 10.83
N PHE A 86 1.91 -11.12 10.11
CA PHE A 86 0.54 -10.97 10.61
C PHE A 86 -0.32 -12.18 10.23
N PHE A 87 0.04 -13.35 10.75
CA PHE A 87 -0.53 -14.65 10.32
C PHE A 87 -2.04 -14.77 10.54
N ASP A 88 -2.60 -14.12 11.58
CA ASP A 88 -4.03 -14.14 11.90
C ASP A 88 -4.84 -13.00 11.24
N ALA A 89 -4.16 -12.05 10.57
CA ALA A 89 -4.83 -10.91 9.99
C ALA A 89 -5.47 -11.22 8.63
N LEU A 90 -6.60 -10.57 8.37
CA LEU A 90 -7.15 -10.48 7.01
C LEU A 90 -6.36 -9.43 6.22
N ILE A 91 -5.74 -9.85 5.12
CA ILE A 91 -4.82 -9.01 4.35
C ILE A 91 -5.39 -8.71 2.97
N GLU A 92 -5.51 -7.43 2.67
CA GLU A 92 -5.86 -6.89 1.36
C GLU A 92 -4.66 -6.12 0.79
N VAL A 93 -4.28 -6.43 -0.46
CA VAL A 93 -3.17 -5.76 -1.17
C VAL A 93 -3.70 -5.13 -2.45
N ASN A 94 -3.47 -3.83 -2.60
CA ASN A 94 -3.88 -3.03 -3.75
C ASN A 94 -2.78 -2.09 -4.23
N THR A 95 -3.06 -1.38 -5.31
CA THR A 95 -2.16 -0.35 -5.85
C THR A 95 -2.26 0.95 -5.03
N ASP A 96 -1.19 1.71 -5.01
CA ASP A 96 -1.12 3.10 -4.51
C ASP A 96 -2.17 4.00 -5.19
N LEU A 97 -2.43 3.78 -6.48
CA LEU A 97 -3.45 4.51 -7.24
C LEU A 97 -4.87 4.30 -6.67
N LEU A 98 -5.19 3.09 -6.20
CA LEU A 98 -6.47 2.83 -5.54
C LEU A 98 -6.53 3.53 -4.17
N ALA A 99 -5.42 3.61 -3.43
CA ALA A 99 -5.36 4.38 -2.19
C ALA A 99 -5.68 5.85 -2.45
N ALA A 100 -5.05 6.46 -3.45
CA ALA A 100 -5.29 7.85 -3.82
C ALA A 100 -6.76 8.08 -4.23
N ALA A 101 -7.34 7.17 -5.02
CA ALA A 101 -8.74 7.26 -5.42
C ALA A 101 -9.68 7.22 -4.20
N ARG A 102 -9.49 6.24 -3.31
CA ARG A 102 -10.28 6.11 -2.07
C ARG A 102 -10.12 7.30 -1.13
N ALA A 103 -8.90 7.83 -1.00
CA ALA A 103 -8.63 8.98 -0.13
C ALA A 103 -9.24 10.29 -0.65
N CYS A 104 -9.21 10.52 -1.95
CA CYS A 104 -9.69 11.76 -2.56
C CYS A 104 -11.19 11.75 -2.87
N LEU A 105 -11.75 10.60 -3.24
CA LEU A 105 -13.11 10.49 -3.77
C LEU A 105 -14.06 9.74 -2.82
N GLY A 106 -13.52 9.01 -1.82
CA GLY A 106 -14.36 8.18 -0.96
C GLY A 106 -15.12 7.13 -1.76
N ASN A 107 -16.44 7.20 -1.73
CA ASN A 107 -17.35 6.33 -2.48
C ASN A 107 -17.94 7.00 -3.74
N GLU A 108 -17.43 8.17 -4.13
CA GLU A 108 -17.89 8.88 -5.31
C GLU A 108 -17.07 8.52 -6.54
N ALA A 109 -17.73 8.47 -7.71
CA ALA A 109 -17.04 8.26 -8.97
C ALA A 109 -16.27 9.52 -9.38
N GLY A 110 -15.07 9.32 -9.95
CA GLY A 110 -14.23 10.45 -10.37
C GLY A 110 -12.91 10.02 -10.98
N VAL A 111 -12.04 11.00 -11.16
CA VAL A 111 -10.68 10.82 -11.66
C VAL A 111 -9.70 11.10 -10.52
N ALA A 112 -8.80 10.18 -10.26
CA ALA A 112 -7.71 10.36 -9.31
C ALA A 112 -6.36 10.32 -10.03
N CYS A 113 -5.46 11.21 -9.58
CA CYS A 113 -4.11 11.33 -10.12
C CYS A 113 -3.08 11.27 -8.99
N ILE A 114 -1.98 10.56 -9.23
CA ILE A 114 -0.79 10.58 -8.39
C ILE A 114 0.30 11.32 -9.14
N LEU A 115 0.95 12.26 -8.45
CA LEU A 115 2.15 12.96 -8.91
C LEU A 115 3.25 12.72 -7.87
N GLY A 116 4.30 12.02 -8.26
CA GLY A 116 5.43 11.68 -7.40
C GLY A 116 6.68 11.44 -8.25
N THR A 117 7.44 10.38 -7.98
CA THR A 117 8.56 9.94 -8.84
C THR A 117 8.10 9.57 -10.26
N GLY A 118 6.85 9.15 -10.40
CA GLY A 118 6.13 8.95 -11.65
C GLY A 118 4.75 9.60 -11.56
N SER A 119 4.04 9.69 -12.69
CA SER A 119 2.64 10.13 -12.73
C SER A 119 1.72 8.97 -13.11
N ASN A 120 0.55 8.93 -12.50
CA ASN A 120 -0.44 7.90 -12.78
C ASN A 120 -1.85 8.46 -12.60
N THR A 121 -2.78 8.01 -13.43
CA THR A 121 -4.17 8.52 -13.44
C THR A 121 -5.15 7.38 -13.60
N CYS A 122 -6.30 7.45 -12.92
CA CYS A 122 -7.37 6.49 -13.09
C CYS A 122 -8.76 7.10 -13.08
N LEU A 123 -9.68 6.40 -13.72
CA LEU A 123 -11.11 6.56 -13.56
C LEU A 123 -11.59 5.55 -12.50
N TYR A 124 -12.24 6.07 -11.47
CA TYR A 124 -12.73 5.34 -10.31
C TYR A 124 -14.27 5.42 -10.29
N ASP A 125 -14.96 4.34 -9.95
CA ASP A 125 -16.43 4.27 -9.93
C ASP A 125 -17.07 4.46 -8.55
N GLY A 126 -16.25 4.73 -7.53
CA GLY A 126 -16.66 4.78 -6.13
C GLY A 126 -16.31 3.51 -5.36
N GLU A 127 -15.85 2.47 -6.03
CA GLU A 127 -15.51 1.18 -5.42
C GLU A 127 -14.17 0.64 -5.92
N LYS A 128 -13.95 0.71 -7.24
CA LYS A 128 -12.76 0.18 -7.94
C LYS A 128 -12.30 1.08 -9.09
N ILE A 129 -11.08 0.85 -9.51
CA ILE A 129 -10.54 1.47 -10.72
C ILE A 129 -11.15 0.78 -11.94
N ILE A 130 -11.87 1.55 -12.78
CA ILE A 130 -12.45 1.07 -14.04
C ILE A 130 -11.42 1.11 -15.16
N LYS A 131 -10.62 2.19 -15.20
CA LYS A 131 -9.62 2.42 -16.23
C LYS A 131 -8.47 3.20 -15.63
N GLY A 132 -7.24 2.80 -15.93
CA GLY A 132 -6.02 3.51 -15.55
C GLY A 132 -5.18 3.80 -16.80
N VAL A 133 -4.41 4.88 -16.75
CA VAL A 133 -3.31 5.12 -17.68
C VAL A 133 -2.06 4.55 -16.99
N PRO A 134 -1.45 3.49 -17.51
CA PRO A 134 -0.25 2.94 -16.90
C PRO A 134 0.89 3.95 -16.97
N SER A 135 1.66 4.07 -15.88
CA SER A 135 2.94 4.77 -15.92
C SER A 135 3.88 4.05 -16.89
N MET A 136 4.41 4.79 -17.84
CA MET A 136 5.33 4.27 -18.85
C MET A 136 6.78 4.73 -18.59
N GLY A 137 7.03 5.40 -17.49
CA GLY A 137 8.31 5.95 -17.09
C GLY A 137 8.56 7.35 -17.62
N PHE A 138 9.43 8.07 -16.92
CA PHE A 138 9.74 9.49 -17.15
C PHE A 138 10.05 9.83 -18.63
N ALA A 139 10.72 8.94 -19.35
CA ALA A 139 11.10 9.18 -20.73
C ALA A 139 9.94 9.09 -21.75
N LEU A 140 8.81 8.51 -21.39
CA LEU A 140 7.76 8.17 -22.35
C LEU A 140 6.37 8.76 -22.03
N ALA A 141 5.98 8.94 -20.76
CA ALA A 141 4.64 9.35 -20.41
C ALA A 141 4.44 9.91 -19.00
N ASP A 142 5.48 10.00 -18.17
CA ASP A 142 5.35 10.53 -16.80
C ASP A 142 5.64 12.05 -16.78
N GLU A 143 4.98 12.79 -17.66
CA GLU A 143 5.21 14.23 -17.89
C GLU A 143 4.80 15.12 -16.69
N GLY A 144 4.16 14.53 -15.68
CA GLY A 144 3.74 15.22 -14.46
C GLY A 144 4.68 15.01 -13.26
N SER A 145 5.75 14.26 -13.44
CA SER A 145 6.69 13.91 -12.36
C SER A 145 7.93 14.78 -12.32
#